data_4085ee4c51ce88afb5c61c9cbaeac9ec
#
_entry.id   4085ee4c51ce88afb5c61c9cbaeac9ec
#
_cell.length_a   1.000
_cell.length_b   1.000
_cell.length_c   1.000
_cell.angle_alpha   90.00
_cell.angle_beta   90.00
_cell.angle_gamma   90.00
#
_symmetry.space_group_name_H-M   'P 1'
#
loop_
_entity.id
_entity.type
_entity.pdbx_description
1 polymer ?
#
loop_
_entity_poly.entity_id
_entity_poly.type
_entity_poly.pdbx_seq_one_letter_code
_entity_poly.pdbx_strand_id
1 'polypeptide(L)'
;MIEQDFICSDSFESSGIVEWNSPSNIALVKYWGKQDNQIPQNPSISFTLSKCYTNTVVEFKPKKNTQNEIHFKFDGKENQVFEEKVNTYIKSIDKYFGFLKNHDLYINSKNNFPHSSGIASSASSMSALASCLVDIESQITNNDNNFNLKKKSFISRLGSGSASR
;
A
#
# COMPACT_ATOMS: atom_id res chain seq x y z
N MET A 1 2.08 12.27 16.51
CA MET A 1 1.51 10.96 16.18
C MET A 1 2.65 9.99 16.11
N ILE A 2 2.63 8.93 16.87
CA ILE A 2 3.65 7.89 16.96
C ILE A 2 3.13 6.63 16.23
N GLU A 3 4.02 5.69 15.93
CA GLU A 3 3.68 4.45 15.21
C GLU A 3 2.52 3.68 15.86
N GLN A 4 2.46 3.66 17.19
CA GLN A 4 1.43 2.96 17.94
C GLN A 4 0.01 3.50 17.69
N ASP A 5 -0.12 4.77 17.32
CA ASP A 5 -1.42 5.38 17.02
C ASP A 5 -2.08 4.73 15.79
N PHE A 6 -1.30 4.08 14.93
CA PHE A 6 -1.79 3.44 13.70
C PHE A 6 -2.18 1.98 13.85
N ILE A 7 -1.94 1.36 15.02
CA ILE A 7 -2.34 -0.04 15.26
C ILE A 7 -3.85 -0.10 15.41
N CYS A 8 -4.48 -0.96 14.63
CA CYS A 8 -5.91 -1.22 14.69
C CYS A 8 -6.13 -2.74 14.82
N SER A 9 -6.90 -3.12 15.85
CA SER A 9 -7.29 -4.52 16.07
C SER A 9 -8.69 -4.85 15.56
N ASP A 10 -9.44 -3.83 15.13
CA ASP A 10 -10.81 -3.99 14.70
C ASP A 10 -10.91 -4.82 13.42
N SER A 11 -11.91 -5.67 13.37
CA SER A 11 -12.20 -6.51 12.22
C SER A 11 -13.71 -6.55 11.96
N PHE A 12 -14.06 -7.02 10.77
CA PHE A 12 -15.43 -7.12 10.28
C PHE A 12 -15.57 -8.34 9.38
N GLU A 13 -16.79 -8.64 8.92
CA GLU A 13 -17.07 -9.81 8.07
C GLU A 13 -17.70 -9.44 6.71
N SER A 14 -17.72 -8.17 6.35
CA SER A 14 -18.24 -7.77 5.05
C SER A 14 -17.22 -7.98 3.93
N SER A 15 -17.70 -8.05 2.71
CA SER A 15 -16.88 -8.05 1.50
C SER A 15 -17.07 -6.75 0.73
N GLY A 16 -16.09 -6.39 -0.09
CA GLY A 16 -16.17 -5.21 -0.92
C GLY A 16 -15.02 -5.06 -1.89
N ILE A 17 -15.02 -3.94 -2.58
CA ILE A 17 -13.98 -3.55 -3.55
C ILE A 17 -13.60 -2.10 -3.27
N VAL A 18 -12.30 -1.85 -3.23
CA VAL A 18 -11.72 -0.51 -3.12
C VAL A 18 -10.71 -0.30 -4.23
N GLU A 19 -10.70 0.89 -4.80
CA GLU A 19 -9.81 1.25 -5.91
C GLU A 19 -9.10 2.57 -5.64
N TRP A 20 -7.79 2.62 -5.91
CA TRP A 20 -6.98 3.82 -5.79
C TRP A 20 -6.05 4.04 -6.97
N ASN A 21 -5.90 5.32 -7.34
CA ASN A 21 -4.89 5.82 -8.26
C ASN A 21 -3.85 6.60 -7.47
N SER A 22 -2.61 6.13 -7.45
CA SER A 22 -1.50 6.86 -6.83
C SER A 22 -0.53 7.35 -7.89
N PRO A 23 -0.20 8.65 -7.91
CA PRO A 23 0.72 9.20 -8.87
C PRO A 23 2.13 8.69 -8.64
N SER A 24 2.88 8.55 -9.70
CA SER A 24 4.31 8.33 -9.65
C SER A 24 5.07 9.62 -9.41
N ASN A 25 6.37 9.54 -9.15
CA ASN A 25 7.21 10.70 -8.90
C ASN A 25 8.60 10.54 -9.52
N ILE A 26 9.28 11.68 -9.75
CA ILE A 26 10.68 11.74 -10.13
C ILE A 26 11.45 12.50 -9.04
N ALA A 27 12.47 11.86 -8.48
CA ALA A 27 13.35 12.49 -7.51
C ALA A 27 14.44 13.30 -8.22
N LEU A 28 14.51 14.59 -7.91
CA LEU A 28 15.63 15.46 -8.29
C LEU A 28 16.81 15.27 -7.33
N VAL A 29 16.51 15.19 -6.03
CA VAL A 29 17.49 14.87 -5.00
C VAL A 29 17.05 13.54 -4.38
N LYS A 30 17.85 12.51 -4.59
CA LYS A 30 17.60 11.17 -4.05
C LYS A 30 18.20 11.04 -2.66
N TYR A 31 17.57 10.21 -1.81
CA TYR A 31 18.21 9.77 -0.57
C TYR A 31 19.13 8.57 -0.86
N TRP A 32 20.21 8.49 -0.09
CA TRP A 32 21.19 7.41 -0.14
C TRP A 32 21.16 6.68 1.20
N GLY A 33 20.76 5.42 1.17
CA GLY A 33 20.62 4.61 2.38
C GLY A 33 19.32 4.85 3.14
N LYS A 34 18.99 3.86 3.94
CA LYS A 34 17.79 3.81 4.78
C LYS A 34 18.14 3.29 6.17
N GLN A 35 17.46 3.81 7.16
CA GLN A 35 17.38 3.25 8.51
C GLN A 35 16.21 2.28 8.59
N ASP A 36 15.96 1.71 9.78
CA ASP A 36 14.80 0.88 10.05
C ASP A 36 13.50 1.59 9.66
N ASN A 37 12.47 0.79 9.34
CA ASN A 37 11.17 1.30 8.88
C ASN A 37 11.23 2.18 7.63
N GLN A 38 12.21 1.94 6.74
CA GLN A 38 12.40 2.65 5.47
C GLN A 38 12.67 4.16 5.63
N ILE A 39 13.14 4.62 6.78
CA ILE A 39 13.44 6.05 7.02
C ILE A 39 14.68 6.44 6.21
N PRO A 40 14.59 7.45 5.31
CA PRO A 40 15.74 7.94 4.56
C PRO A 40 16.83 8.53 5.47
N GLN A 41 18.09 8.30 5.16
CA GLN A 41 19.24 8.84 5.91
C GLN A 41 19.54 10.31 5.60
N ASN A 42 19.08 10.80 4.45
CA ASN A 42 19.23 12.19 4.04
C ASN A 42 17.95 12.75 3.40
N PRO A 43 17.76 14.05 3.38
CA PRO A 43 16.64 14.69 2.68
C PRO A 43 16.57 14.32 1.21
N SER A 44 15.38 14.28 0.67
CA SER A 44 15.13 14.07 -0.76
C SER A 44 14.00 14.98 -1.24
N ILE A 45 14.06 15.37 -2.52
CA ILE A 45 13.05 16.18 -3.19
C ILE A 45 12.62 15.47 -4.46
N SER A 46 11.31 15.38 -4.67
CA SER A 46 10.76 14.82 -5.90
C SER A 46 9.54 15.58 -6.38
N PHE A 47 9.27 15.46 -7.68
CA PHE A 47 8.05 15.97 -8.30
C PHE A 47 7.06 14.83 -8.52
N THR A 48 5.82 15.07 -8.17
CA THR A 48 4.70 14.19 -8.49
C THR A 48 4.33 14.34 -9.97
N LEU A 49 4.15 13.22 -10.64
CA LEU A 49 3.78 13.17 -12.06
C LEU A 49 2.25 13.07 -12.19
N SER A 50 1.61 14.13 -12.68
CA SER A 50 0.14 14.19 -12.76
C SER A 50 -0.49 13.19 -13.75
N LYS A 51 0.27 12.72 -14.74
CA LYS A 51 -0.24 11.82 -15.79
C LYS A 51 0.31 10.41 -15.72
N CYS A 52 1.23 10.12 -14.80
CA CYS A 52 1.79 8.79 -14.59
C CYS A 52 1.37 8.28 -13.22
N TYR A 53 0.57 7.22 -13.18
CA TYR A 53 0.05 6.67 -11.94
C TYR A 53 -0.04 5.15 -11.97
N THR A 54 -0.08 4.55 -10.80
CA THR A 54 -0.46 3.16 -10.59
C THR A 54 -1.91 3.12 -10.11
N ASN A 55 -2.71 2.32 -10.77
CA ASN A 55 -4.06 1.96 -10.35
C ASN A 55 -4.00 0.62 -9.62
N THR A 56 -4.59 0.54 -8.44
CA THR A 56 -4.71 -0.71 -7.67
C THR A 56 -6.15 -0.90 -7.23
N VAL A 57 -6.68 -2.08 -7.53
CA VAL A 57 -7.99 -2.55 -7.08
C VAL A 57 -7.77 -3.67 -6.07
N VAL A 58 -8.42 -3.59 -4.92
CA VAL A 58 -8.42 -4.62 -3.89
C VAL A 58 -9.86 -5.07 -3.66
N GLU A 59 -10.17 -6.30 -4.02
CA GLU A 59 -11.37 -6.99 -3.57
C GLU A 59 -11.02 -7.75 -2.29
N PHE A 60 -11.84 -7.60 -1.26
CA PHE A 60 -11.67 -8.26 0.03
C PHE A 60 -12.91 -9.09 0.37
N LYS A 61 -12.70 -10.26 0.93
CA LYS A 61 -13.76 -11.21 1.31
C LYS A 61 -13.42 -11.85 2.64
N PRO A 62 -14.40 -12.17 3.51
CA PRO A 62 -14.15 -13.00 4.67
C PRO A 62 -13.44 -14.28 4.26
N LYS A 63 -12.37 -14.63 4.97
CA LYS A 63 -11.59 -15.83 4.64
C LYS A 63 -12.42 -17.09 4.74
N LYS A 64 -12.16 -18.03 3.85
CA LYS A 64 -12.80 -19.34 3.84
C LYS A 64 -12.01 -20.41 4.59
N ASN A 65 -10.69 -20.22 4.69
CA ASN A 65 -9.75 -21.17 5.27
C ASN A 65 -9.19 -20.68 6.61
N THR A 66 -8.45 -21.52 7.30
CA THR A 66 -7.76 -21.16 8.55
C THR A 66 -6.72 -20.05 8.37
N GLN A 67 -6.10 -19.99 7.19
CA GLN A 67 -5.16 -18.93 6.82
C GLN A 67 -5.81 -18.03 5.77
N ASN A 68 -5.52 -16.73 5.84
CA ASN A 68 -5.89 -15.78 4.81
C ASN A 68 -5.05 -15.99 3.55
N GLU A 69 -5.68 -15.81 2.41
CA GLU A 69 -5.04 -15.92 1.10
C GLU A 69 -4.89 -14.52 0.46
N ILE A 70 -3.75 -14.28 -0.16
CA ILE A 70 -3.47 -13.05 -0.87
C ILE A 70 -3.12 -13.42 -2.30
N HIS A 71 -3.98 -13.01 -3.23
CA HIS A 71 -3.80 -13.21 -4.66
C HIS A 71 -3.42 -11.90 -5.31
N PHE A 72 -2.33 -11.88 -6.06
CA PHE A 72 -1.85 -10.68 -6.74
C PHE A 72 -1.75 -10.87 -8.24
N LYS A 73 -2.27 -9.89 -8.99
CA LYS A 73 -2.08 -9.78 -10.43
C LYS A 73 -1.47 -8.42 -10.79
N PHE A 74 -0.56 -8.43 -11.75
CA PHE A 74 -0.05 -7.22 -12.36
C PHE A 74 -0.53 -7.15 -13.81
N ASP A 75 -1.26 -6.07 -14.13
CA ASP A 75 -1.89 -5.88 -15.44
C ASP A 75 -2.76 -7.09 -15.86
N GLY A 76 -3.54 -7.62 -14.90
CA GLY A 76 -4.41 -8.77 -15.07
C GLY A 76 -3.71 -10.14 -15.17
N LYS A 77 -2.37 -10.19 -15.11
CA LYS A 77 -1.56 -11.40 -15.22
C LYS A 77 -0.93 -11.78 -13.88
N GLU A 78 -0.83 -13.05 -13.62
CA GLU A 78 -0.09 -13.57 -12.47
C GLU A 78 1.40 -13.21 -12.59
N ASN A 79 1.99 -12.79 -11.48
CA ASN A 79 3.41 -12.49 -11.38
C ASN A 79 3.93 -12.89 -10.00
N GLN A 80 4.51 -14.06 -9.92
CA GLN A 80 4.96 -14.67 -8.68
C GLN A 80 5.95 -13.77 -7.91
N VAL A 81 6.89 -13.12 -8.60
CA VAL A 81 7.87 -12.22 -7.97
C VAL A 81 7.21 -11.03 -7.30
N PHE A 82 6.18 -10.46 -7.92
CA PHE A 82 5.44 -9.35 -7.33
C PHE A 82 4.51 -9.82 -6.23
N GLU A 83 3.88 -10.97 -6.38
CA GLU A 83 3.04 -11.59 -5.36
C GLU A 83 3.82 -11.86 -4.07
N GLU A 84 5.01 -12.44 -4.16
CA GLU A 84 5.88 -12.68 -3.00
C GLU A 84 6.27 -11.37 -2.28
N LYS A 85 6.55 -10.30 -3.04
CA LYS A 85 6.83 -8.96 -2.47
C LYS A 85 5.61 -8.37 -1.76
N VAL A 86 4.43 -8.48 -2.38
CA VAL A 86 3.17 -8.00 -1.80
C VAL A 86 2.83 -8.80 -0.55
N ASN A 87 2.97 -10.12 -0.57
CA ASN A 87 2.78 -10.99 0.58
C ASN A 87 3.70 -10.63 1.74
N THR A 88 4.99 -10.42 1.46
CA THR A 88 5.96 -10.00 2.46
C THR A 88 5.60 -8.63 3.06
N TYR A 89 5.20 -7.70 2.21
CA TYR A 89 4.76 -6.38 2.65
C TYR A 89 3.52 -6.46 3.54
N ILE A 90 2.46 -7.16 3.12
CA ILE A 90 1.23 -7.29 3.91
C ILE A 90 1.50 -7.96 5.27
N LYS A 91 2.35 -9.00 5.31
CA LYS A 91 2.77 -9.61 6.57
C LYS A 91 3.51 -8.64 7.49
N SER A 92 4.29 -7.72 6.94
CA SER A 92 5.03 -6.72 7.73
C SER A 92 4.15 -5.63 8.34
N ILE A 93 2.96 -5.42 7.79
CA ILE A 93 2.01 -4.38 8.20
C ILE A 93 0.74 -4.93 8.86
N ASP A 94 0.65 -6.24 9.08
CA ASP A 94 -0.56 -6.92 9.60
C ASP A 94 -1.01 -6.37 10.96
N LYS A 95 -0.07 -5.95 11.80
CA LYS A 95 -0.37 -5.36 13.12
C LYS A 95 -1.14 -4.03 13.05
N TYR A 96 -1.12 -3.35 11.89
CA TYR A 96 -1.84 -2.08 11.71
C TYR A 96 -3.26 -2.25 11.20
N PHE A 97 -3.66 -3.48 10.82
CA PHE A 97 -4.94 -3.76 10.18
C PHE A 97 -5.54 -5.06 10.71
N GLY A 98 -6.39 -4.98 11.71
CA GLY A 98 -7.01 -6.16 12.33
C GLY A 98 -7.79 -7.04 11.35
N PHE A 99 -8.42 -6.41 10.34
CA PHE A 99 -9.21 -7.13 9.33
C PHE A 99 -8.37 -8.09 8.45
N LEU A 100 -7.06 -7.83 8.28
CA LEU A 100 -6.19 -8.72 7.48
C LEU A 100 -6.15 -10.15 7.99
N LYS A 101 -6.42 -10.38 9.28
CA LYS A 101 -6.46 -11.73 9.86
C LYS A 101 -7.68 -12.54 9.45
N ASN A 102 -8.74 -11.87 8.99
CA ASN A 102 -10.04 -12.47 8.73
C ASN A 102 -10.50 -12.35 7.28
N HIS A 103 -9.68 -11.78 6.39
CA HIS A 103 -10.04 -11.58 4.99
C HIS A 103 -9.01 -12.15 4.03
N ASP A 104 -9.51 -12.70 2.93
CA ASP A 104 -8.74 -12.96 1.72
C ASP A 104 -8.72 -11.70 0.85
N LEU A 105 -7.57 -11.42 0.23
CA LEU A 105 -7.39 -10.26 -0.63
C LEU A 105 -7.09 -10.68 -2.07
N TYR A 106 -7.82 -10.09 -3.01
CA TYR A 106 -7.61 -10.23 -4.44
C TYR A 106 -7.16 -8.86 -4.99
N ILE A 107 -5.89 -8.75 -5.28
CA ILE A 107 -5.23 -7.48 -5.64
C ILE A 107 -4.89 -7.49 -7.12
N ASN A 108 -5.35 -6.48 -7.86
CA ASN A 108 -4.93 -6.25 -9.23
C ASN A 108 -4.34 -4.84 -9.35
N SER A 109 -3.09 -4.74 -9.75
CA SER A 109 -2.37 -3.47 -9.87
C SER A 109 -1.87 -3.30 -11.30
N LYS A 110 -1.98 -2.09 -11.84
CA LYS A 110 -1.49 -1.75 -13.18
C LYS A 110 -0.90 -0.34 -13.22
N ASN A 111 0.11 -0.14 -14.03
CA ASN A 111 0.63 1.19 -14.33
C ASN A 111 0.04 1.68 -15.65
N ASN A 112 -0.20 2.99 -15.75
CA ASN A 112 -0.48 3.62 -17.05
C ASN A 112 0.80 4.07 -17.78
N PHE A 113 1.96 3.62 -17.30
CA PHE A 113 3.27 3.88 -17.86
C PHE A 113 4.12 2.59 -17.84
N PRO A 114 5.19 2.48 -18.67
CA PRO A 114 6.00 1.28 -18.72
C PRO A 114 6.64 0.95 -17.36
N HIS A 115 6.55 -0.31 -16.93
CA HIS A 115 7.24 -0.77 -15.73
C HIS A 115 8.75 -0.63 -15.91
N SER A 116 9.48 -0.36 -14.82
CA SER A 116 10.94 -0.17 -14.82
C SER A 116 11.44 1.03 -15.65
N SER A 117 10.60 2.00 -15.93
CA SER A 117 10.96 3.22 -16.67
C SER A 117 11.71 4.27 -15.85
N GLY A 118 12.11 3.97 -14.62
CA GLY A 118 12.86 4.89 -13.76
C GLY A 118 12.02 5.94 -13.02
N ILE A 119 10.71 5.93 -13.16
CA ILE A 119 9.79 6.90 -12.54
C ILE A 119 9.08 6.34 -11.31
N ALA A 120 9.79 5.68 -10.43
CA ALA A 120 9.33 5.26 -9.10
C ALA A 120 8.03 4.44 -9.07
N SER A 121 7.87 3.45 -9.98
CA SER A 121 6.70 2.56 -10.02
C SER A 121 6.44 1.82 -8.70
N SER A 122 7.50 1.45 -7.96
CA SER A 122 7.33 0.81 -6.64
C SER A 122 6.71 1.76 -5.61
N ALA A 123 7.03 3.06 -5.67
CA ALA A 123 6.46 4.04 -4.75
C ALA A 123 4.96 4.24 -5.01
N SER A 124 4.57 4.41 -6.27
CA SER A 124 3.15 4.57 -6.64
C SER A 124 2.34 3.30 -6.34
N SER A 125 2.90 2.11 -6.58
CA SER A 125 2.23 0.83 -6.27
C SER A 125 1.99 0.65 -4.77
N MET A 126 3.01 0.88 -3.93
CA MET A 126 2.86 0.76 -2.48
C MET A 126 1.93 1.83 -1.91
N SER A 127 1.95 3.05 -2.47
CA SER A 127 1.02 4.10 -2.08
C SER A 127 -0.43 3.75 -2.45
N ALA A 128 -0.68 3.21 -3.64
CA ALA A 128 -2.01 2.79 -4.06
C ALA A 128 -2.54 1.65 -3.18
N LEU A 129 -1.72 0.63 -2.93
CA LEU A 129 -2.11 -0.51 -2.09
C LEU A 129 -2.37 -0.07 -0.64
N ALA A 130 -1.47 0.73 -0.05
CA ALA A 130 -1.66 1.26 1.30
C ALA A 130 -2.95 2.09 1.42
N SER A 131 -3.26 2.89 0.40
CA SER A 131 -4.48 3.68 0.37
C SER A 131 -5.73 2.81 0.31
N CYS A 132 -5.72 1.73 -0.47
CA CYS A 132 -6.82 0.76 -0.47
C CYS A 132 -7.02 0.14 0.92
N LEU A 133 -5.94 -0.31 1.59
CA LEU A 133 -6.03 -0.95 2.90
C LEU A 133 -6.57 0.00 3.98
N VAL A 134 -6.14 1.26 3.97
CA VAL A 134 -6.66 2.27 4.91
C VAL A 134 -8.14 2.59 4.64
N ASP A 135 -8.55 2.62 3.37
CA ASP A 135 -9.95 2.87 3.03
C ASP A 135 -10.86 1.67 3.39
N ILE A 136 -10.35 0.44 3.26
CA ILE A 136 -11.07 -0.74 3.77
C ILE A 136 -11.29 -0.61 5.29
N GLU A 137 -10.24 -0.27 6.04
CA GLU A 137 -10.34 -0.06 7.47
C GLU A 137 -11.29 1.10 7.83
N SER A 138 -11.27 2.18 7.06
CA SER A 138 -12.11 3.36 7.34
C SER A 138 -13.61 3.07 7.24
N GLN A 139 -14.01 1.94 6.66
CA GLN A 139 -15.42 1.52 6.64
C GLN A 139 -15.93 1.09 8.03
N ILE A 140 -15.03 0.78 8.95
CA ILE A 140 -15.37 0.33 10.30
C ILE A 140 -14.85 1.27 11.39
N THR A 141 -13.95 2.17 11.07
CA THR A 141 -13.37 3.14 12.00
C THR A 141 -13.97 4.53 11.75
N ASN A 142 -14.14 5.29 12.83
CA ASN A 142 -14.59 6.69 12.76
C ASN A 142 -13.40 7.67 12.70
N ASN A 143 -12.25 7.24 12.15
CA ASN A 143 -11.07 8.08 12.03
C ASN A 143 -11.33 9.24 11.07
N ASP A 144 -10.83 10.42 11.42
CA ASP A 144 -10.93 11.58 10.54
C ASP A 144 -10.01 11.47 9.30
N ASN A 145 -10.28 12.31 8.30
CA ASN A 145 -9.50 12.31 7.06
C ASN A 145 -8.01 12.59 7.30
N ASN A 146 -7.65 13.43 8.27
CA ASN A 146 -6.26 13.77 8.56
C ASN A 146 -5.51 12.56 9.15
N PHE A 147 -6.16 11.79 10.03
CA PHE A 147 -5.62 10.53 10.53
C PHE A 147 -5.40 9.54 9.38
N ASN A 148 -6.41 9.33 8.54
CA ASN A 148 -6.33 8.42 7.41
C ASN A 148 -5.21 8.80 6.43
N LEU A 149 -5.03 10.08 6.11
CA LEU A 149 -3.91 10.56 5.27
C LEU A 149 -2.55 10.26 5.89
N LYS A 150 -2.39 10.48 7.19
CA LYS A 150 -1.14 10.17 7.90
C LYS A 150 -0.86 8.67 7.94
N LYS A 151 -1.90 7.84 8.17
CA LYS A 151 -1.77 6.38 8.14
C LYS A 151 -1.42 5.90 6.74
N LYS A 152 -2.07 6.42 5.67
CA LYS A 152 -1.72 6.12 4.28
C LYS A 152 -0.24 6.40 3.99
N SER A 153 0.24 7.58 4.37
CA SER A 153 1.64 7.97 4.19
C SER A 153 2.60 7.05 4.95
N PHE A 154 2.29 6.76 6.21
CA PHE A 154 3.10 5.87 7.05
C PHE A 154 3.18 4.46 6.49
N ILE A 155 2.04 3.83 6.19
CA ILE A 155 1.95 2.47 5.65
C ILE A 155 2.64 2.39 4.27
N SER A 156 2.42 3.37 3.38
CA SER A 156 3.09 3.44 2.08
C SER A 156 4.61 3.42 2.21
N ARG A 157 5.17 4.16 3.18
CA ARG A 157 6.61 4.21 3.45
C ARG A 157 7.18 2.86 3.83
N LEU A 158 6.46 2.05 4.60
CA LEU A 158 6.92 0.71 4.99
C LEU A 158 7.11 -0.20 3.77
N GLY A 159 6.33 -0.02 2.72
CA GLY A 159 6.49 -0.74 1.46
C GLY A 159 7.57 -0.15 0.54
N SER A 160 7.69 1.18 0.51
CA SER A 160 8.70 1.88 -0.28
C SER A 160 8.99 3.24 0.34
N GLY A 161 10.23 3.48 0.75
CA GLY A 161 10.63 4.71 1.44
C GLY A 161 10.32 6.01 0.69
N SER A 162 10.17 5.96 -0.63
CA SER A 162 9.79 7.10 -1.47
C SER A 162 8.27 7.24 -1.66
N ALA A 163 7.45 6.37 -1.08
CA ALA A 163 5.99 6.38 -1.25
C ALA A 163 5.26 7.31 -0.25
N SER A 164 5.92 7.80 0.76
CA SER A 164 5.35 8.64 1.83
C SER A 164 5.26 10.13 1.47
N ARG A 165 4.82 10.48 0.30
CA ARG A 165 4.83 11.86 -0.20
C ARG A 165 3.46 12.31 -0.67
#